data_5a235bcf3d6f4fd202c0f4812df66cc6
#
_entry.id   5a235bcf3d6f4fd202c0f4812df66cc6
#
_cell.length_a   1.000
_cell.length_b   1.000
_cell.length_c   1.000
_cell.angle_alpha   90.00
_cell.angle_beta   90.00
_cell.angle_gamma   90.00
#
_symmetry.space_group_name_H-M   'P 1'
#
loop_
_entity.id
_entity.type
_entity.pdbx_description
1 polymer ?
#
loop_
_entity_poly.entity_id
_entity_poly.type
_entity_poly.pdbx_seq_one_letter_code
_entity_poly.pdbx_strand_id
1 'polypeptide(L)'
;PHPFLENTDTFATKNMRQGMCNFIFFSDSNNKNQWILCQCTSFVDAIFTESYAGKHKSSVNDDAILNAIRRLFNGKNKISSRRYGTKKATLSGYLLDQKRPYHHFYDQLKWLVWLETDKPIISNNSFFIPRHYKKLSVTQKNKPTFSLFPLIIGSNQLGMKLDQYCKKMEKVVYLDSTQGWRNNIIRSRWNQVFNQIRKVFDKSNTLTLWFGISGQKRIWIEQEDFLPAFVEQLTPWFDSFVFMVDGFTEYENSNHARLSGSKATPVNQDLEVVASIKKKLLPFSNASVVSLVGHTYREKIQHCQAVDFFIANAGAGQLVPHRFCKKPGILHSNEKHCVFPTGINNTTVKIVDKSLVKDVGNLFAKGTPNKNLGAGLISYSIKTEIVINMAKQMLNLDDQAILPVNK
;
A
#
# COMPACT_ATOMS: atom_id res chain seq x y z
N PRO A 1 10.82 -19.05 -21.79
CA PRO A 1 12.20 -19.43 -22.11
C PRO A 1 12.92 -20.05 -20.91
N HIS A 2 13.93 -20.85 -21.17
CA HIS A 2 14.84 -21.40 -20.18
C HIS A 2 15.74 -20.28 -19.62
N PRO A 3 16.05 -20.23 -18.30
CA PRO A 3 16.80 -19.11 -17.71
C PRO A 3 18.26 -18.98 -18.21
N PHE A 4 18.86 -20.05 -18.74
CA PHE A 4 20.27 -20.09 -19.15
C PHE A 4 20.52 -20.62 -20.56
N LEU A 5 19.50 -21.17 -21.23
CA LEU A 5 19.62 -21.68 -22.59
C LEU A 5 18.82 -20.81 -23.56
N GLU A 6 19.54 -20.15 -24.47
CA GLU A 6 18.94 -19.34 -25.51
C GLU A 6 18.04 -20.17 -26.41
N ASN A 7 16.95 -19.59 -26.89
CA ASN A 7 15.99 -20.22 -27.81
C ASN A 7 15.36 -21.54 -27.31
N THR A 8 15.41 -21.81 -26.02
CA THR A 8 14.79 -22.99 -25.40
C THR A 8 13.52 -22.60 -24.67
N ASP A 9 12.37 -22.98 -25.21
CA ASP A 9 11.10 -22.76 -24.55
C ASP A 9 10.81 -23.86 -23.54
N THR A 10 10.44 -23.46 -22.35
CA THR A 10 10.04 -24.34 -21.26
C THR A 10 8.69 -23.94 -20.70
N PHE A 11 7.96 -24.92 -20.19
CA PHE A 11 6.64 -24.72 -19.57
C PHE A 11 6.58 -25.40 -18.21
N ALA A 12 5.74 -24.87 -17.33
CA ALA A 12 5.56 -25.40 -15.98
C ALA A 12 4.88 -26.77 -16.03
N THR A 13 5.52 -27.78 -15.46
CA THR A 13 5.04 -29.17 -15.44
C THR A 13 4.49 -29.58 -14.08
N LYS A 14 5.00 -29.00 -13.00
CA LYS A 14 4.62 -29.34 -11.63
C LYS A 14 4.81 -28.14 -10.71
N ASN A 15 3.98 -28.07 -9.69
CA ASN A 15 4.14 -27.14 -8.58
C ASN A 15 4.15 -27.91 -7.26
N MET A 16 5.03 -27.51 -6.36
CA MET A 16 5.11 -28.05 -4.99
C MET A 16 5.24 -26.89 -4.02
N ARG A 17 4.38 -26.86 -3.00
CA ARG A 17 4.46 -25.85 -1.94
C ARG A 17 4.88 -26.51 -0.63
N GLN A 18 5.92 -25.92 -0.01
CA GLN A 18 6.39 -26.33 1.30
C GLN A 18 6.60 -25.09 2.19
N GLY A 19 5.79 -24.95 3.22
CA GLY A 19 5.80 -23.76 4.06
C GLY A 19 5.51 -22.48 3.28
N MET A 20 6.41 -21.52 3.34
CA MET A 20 6.33 -20.26 2.59
C MET A 20 6.89 -20.36 1.17
N CYS A 21 7.58 -21.46 0.84
CA CYS A 21 8.24 -21.63 -0.44
C CYS A 21 7.36 -22.37 -1.45
N ASN A 22 7.39 -21.89 -2.67
CA ASN A 22 6.73 -22.47 -3.83
C ASN A 22 7.80 -22.88 -4.84
N PHE A 23 7.85 -24.15 -5.20
CA PHE A 23 8.78 -24.72 -6.18
C PHE A 23 8.00 -25.01 -7.45
N ILE A 24 8.36 -24.37 -8.55
CA ILE A 24 7.74 -24.57 -9.85
C ILE A 24 8.75 -25.28 -10.74
N PHE A 25 8.39 -26.44 -11.23
CA PHE A 25 9.20 -27.26 -12.10
C PHE A 25 8.86 -26.95 -13.55
N PHE A 26 9.87 -26.66 -14.32
CA PHE A 26 9.77 -26.39 -15.74
C PHE A 26 10.49 -27.47 -16.54
N SER A 27 10.02 -27.74 -17.75
CA SER A 27 10.64 -28.64 -18.71
C SER A 27 10.35 -28.14 -20.12
N ASP A 28 11.22 -28.49 -21.07
CA ASP A 28 10.92 -28.40 -22.50
C ASP A 28 9.98 -29.53 -22.95
N SER A 29 9.58 -29.51 -24.21
CA SER A 29 8.69 -30.52 -24.80
C SER A 29 9.27 -31.94 -24.79
N ASN A 30 10.59 -32.04 -24.72
CA ASN A 30 11.31 -33.33 -24.79
C ASN A 30 11.75 -33.83 -23.40
N ASN A 31 11.42 -33.11 -22.33
CA ASN A 31 11.83 -33.36 -20.96
C ASN A 31 13.37 -33.40 -20.73
N LYS A 32 14.14 -32.77 -21.62
CA LYS A 32 15.59 -32.72 -21.52
C LYS A 32 16.12 -31.55 -20.72
N ASN A 33 15.49 -30.39 -20.86
CA ASN A 33 15.95 -29.15 -20.21
C ASN A 33 15.02 -28.82 -19.05
N GLN A 34 15.33 -29.37 -17.89
CA GLN A 34 14.52 -29.18 -16.68
C GLN A 34 15.16 -28.16 -15.76
N TRP A 35 14.33 -27.32 -15.14
CA TRP A 35 14.75 -26.38 -14.12
C TRP A 35 13.65 -26.12 -13.11
N ILE A 36 14.03 -25.60 -11.96
CA ILE A 36 13.12 -25.32 -10.85
C ILE A 36 13.28 -23.86 -10.46
N LEU A 37 12.14 -23.19 -10.37
CA LEU A 37 12.04 -21.87 -9.79
C LEU A 37 11.56 -21.98 -8.35
N CYS A 38 12.30 -21.43 -7.40
CA CYS A 38 11.88 -21.29 -6.02
C CYS A 38 11.43 -19.86 -5.77
N GLN A 39 10.21 -19.70 -5.27
CA GLN A 39 9.64 -18.44 -4.80
C GLN A 39 9.32 -18.55 -3.32
N CYS A 40 9.87 -17.63 -2.52
CA CYS A 40 9.57 -17.51 -1.10
C CYS A 40 9.04 -16.08 -0.86
N THR A 41 7.85 -15.97 -0.27
CA THR A 41 7.22 -14.67 0.06
C THR A 41 6.96 -13.67 -1.07
N SER A 42 6.99 -14.06 -2.33
CA SER A 42 6.63 -13.22 -3.49
C SER A 42 7.76 -12.90 -4.47
N PHE A 43 8.95 -13.37 -4.23
CA PHE A 43 10.11 -13.11 -5.09
C PHE A 43 10.67 -14.40 -5.68
N VAL A 44 11.47 -14.23 -6.74
CA VAL A 44 12.34 -15.30 -7.20
C VAL A 44 13.54 -15.36 -6.26
N ASP A 45 13.58 -16.39 -5.45
CA ASP A 45 14.63 -16.54 -4.43
C ASP A 45 15.75 -17.45 -4.90
N ALA A 46 15.44 -18.47 -5.72
CA ALA A 46 16.44 -19.38 -6.26
C ALA A 46 16.00 -20.00 -7.59
N ILE A 47 16.98 -20.35 -8.42
CA ILE A 47 16.82 -21.16 -9.64
C ILE A 47 17.76 -22.34 -9.55
N PHE A 48 17.24 -23.54 -9.87
CA PHE A 48 18.00 -24.78 -9.89
C PHE A 48 17.90 -25.42 -11.26
N THR A 49 19.02 -25.83 -11.81
CA THR A 49 19.13 -26.72 -12.99
C THR A 49 20.00 -27.91 -12.61
N GLU A 50 20.17 -28.86 -13.49
CA GLU A 50 21.06 -30.01 -13.23
C GLU A 50 22.52 -29.58 -12.97
N SER A 51 22.98 -28.53 -13.61
CA SER A 51 24.36 -28.03 -13.53
C SER A 51 24.51 -26.77 -12.68
N TYR A 52 23.43 -26.16 -12.19
CA TYR A 52 23.45 -24.86 -11.52
C TYR A 52 22.43 -24.78 -10.39
N ALA A 53 22.91 -24.39 -9.22
CA ALA A 53 22.06 -23.97 -8.12
C ALA A 53 22.41 -22.54 -7.74
N GLY A 54 21.65 -21.59 -8.24
CA GLY A 54 21.88 -20.17 -8.03
C GLY A 54 20.82 -19.54 -7.16
N LYS A 55 21.28 -18.65 -6.28
CA LYS A 55 20.46 -17.91 -5.36
C LYS A 55 20.51 -16.42 -5.68
N HIS A 56 19.40 -15.73 -5.56
CA HIS A 56 19.38 -14.28 -5.67
C HIS A 56 20.05 -13.65 -4.43
N LYS A 57 21.04 -12.77 -4.64
CA LYS A 57 21.85 -12.17 -3.55
C LYS A 57 21.06 -11.39 -2.49
N SER A 58 19.83 -10.99 -2.81
CA SER A 58 18.95 -10.24 -1.90
C SER A 58 17.94 -11.11 -1.16
N SER A 59 18.02 -12.43 -1.25
CA SER A 59 17.08 -13.31 -0.57
C SER A 59 17.29 -13.24 0.94
N VAL A 60 16.30 -12.70 1.64
CA VAL A 60 16.26 -12.61 3.12
C VAL A 60 15.81 -13.96 3.72
N ASN A 61 15.55 -14.97 2.88
CA ASN A 61 14.81 -16.17 3.27
C ASN A 61 15.62 -17.46 3.11
N ASP A 62 16.94 -17.39 3.20
CA ASP A 62 17.83 -18.55 3.03
C ASP A 62 17.45 -19.73 3.91
N ASP A 63 17.24 -19.46 5.20
CA ASP A 63 16.84 -20.49 6.15
C ASP A 63 15.47 -21.09 5.83
N ALA A 64 14.55 -20.27 5.32
CA ALA A 64 13.23 -20.76 4.91
C ALA A 64 13.33 -21.68 3.70
N ILE A 65 14.18 -21.33 2.72
CA ILE A 65 14.43 -22.15 1.51
C ILE A 65 15.10 -23.47 1.90
N LEU A 66 16.19 -23.40 2.68
CA LEU A 66 16.91 -24.59 3.14
C LEU A 66 16.00 -25.52 3.96
N ASN A 67 15.21 -24.97 4.87
CA ASN A 67 14.26 -25.72 5.67
C ASN A 67 13.15 -26.34 4.81
N ALA A 68 12.67 -25.63 3.80
CA ALA A 68 11.69 -26.17 2.84
C ALA A 68 12.29 -27.33 2.04
N ILE A 69 13.51 -27.18 1.52
CA ILE A 69 14.24 -28.23 0.80
C ILE A 69 14.45 -29.45 1.71
N ARG A 70 14.97 -29.27 2.93
CA ARG A 70 15.14 -30.38 3.89
C ARG A 70 13.84 -31.13 4.16
N ARG A 71 12.72 -30.41 4.31
CA ARG A 71 11.40 -31.03 4.51
C ARG A 71 10.90 -31.78 3.27
N LEU A 72 11.21 -31.30 2.07
CA LEU A 72 10.91 -32.00 0.83
C LEU A 72 11.62 -33.36 0.75
N PHE A 73 12.91 -33.40 1.12
CA PHE A 73 13.70 -34.64 1.11
C PHE A 73 13.35 -35.60 2.24
N ASN A 74 13.00 -35.10 3.41
CA ASN A 74 12.70 -35.93 4.58
C ASN A 74 11.33 -36.62 4.55
N GLY A 75 10.51 -36.41 3.53
CA GLY A 75 9.28 -37.16 3.24
C GLY A 75 8.16 -37.13 4.30
N LYS A 76 8.36 -36.45 5.42
CA LYS A 76 7.47 -36.50 6.62
C LYS A 76 6.19 -35.65 6.50
N ASN A 77 6.05 -34.80 5.50
CA ASN A 77 4.87 -33.94 5.36
C ASN A 77 4.13 -34.20 4.06
N LYS A 78 2.80 -34.19 4.11
CA LYS A 78 1.95 -34.21 2.91
C LYS A 78 2.31 -33.01 2.03
N ILE A 79 3.06 -33.24 0.98
CA ILE A 79 3.44 -32.23 -0.01
C ILE A 79 2.21 -31.99 -0.87
N SER A 80 1.68 -30.79 -0.83
CA SER A 80 0.67 -30.37 -1.81
C SER A 80 1.35 -30.26 -3.17
N SER A 81 1.29 -31.33 -3.98
CA SER A 81 1.81 -31.31 -5.35
C SER A 81 0.65 -31.46 -6.33
N ARG A 82 0.67 -30.68 -7.41
CA ARG A 82 -0.22 -30.86 -8.54
C ARG A 82 0.63 -31.09 -9.79
N ARG A 83 0.36 -32.21 -10.47
CA ARG A 83 0.92 -32.46 -11.80
C ARG A 83 -0.06 -31.87 -12.82
N TYR A 84 0.47 -31.12 -13.74
CA TYR A 84 -0.29 -30.71 -14.92
C TYR A 84 -0.19 -31.81 -15.94
N GLY A 85 -1.32 -32.35 -16.36
CA GLY A 85 -1.33 -33.34 -17.43
C GLY A 85 -0.78 -32.76 -18.74
N THR A 86 -0.43 -33.58 -19.69
CA THR A 86 0.08 -33.19 -21.03
C THR A 86 -0.91 -32.38 -21.88
N LYS A 87 -2.15 -32.17 -21.41
CA LYS A 87 -3.12 -31.33 -22.08
C LYS A 87 -2.69 -29.85 -21.95
N LYS A 88 -2.64 -29.18 -23.10
CA LYS A 88 -2.33 -27.75 -23.20
C LYS A 88 -3.20 -26.96 -22.22
N ALA A 89 -2.59 -26.46 -21.16
CA ALA A 89 -3.30 -25.66 -20.18
C ALA A 89 -3.67 -24.30 -20.78
N THR A 90 -4.92 -23.88 -20.64
CA THR A 90 -5.37 -22.55 -21.03
C THR A 90 -5.31 -21.61 -19.84
N LEU A 91 -4.77 -20.40 -20.05
CA LEU A 91 -4.77 -19.37 -19.03
C LEU A 91 -6.21 -18.88 -18.83
N SER A 92 -6.78 -19.15 -17.65
CA SER A 92 -8.16 -18.79 -17.31
C SER A 92 -8.30 -17.34 -16.83
N GLY A 93 -7.21 -16.76 -16.35
CA GLY A 93 -7.19 -15.40 -15.81
C GLY A 93 -6.00 -15.15 -14.88
N TYR A 94 -5.94 -13.95 -14.32
CA TYR A 94 -4.88 -13.51 -13.41
C TYR A 94 -5.41 -13.39 -11.98
N LEU A 95 -4.71 -13.96 -11.03
CA LEU A 95 -5.06 -13.87 -9.62
C LEU A 95 -4.56 -12.53 -9.04
N LEU A 96 -5.46 -11.78 -8.43
CA LEU A 96 -5.17 -10.54 -7.71
C LEU A 96 -5.71 -10.65 -6.27
N ASP A 97 -4.91 -11.20 -5.37
CA ASP A 97 -5.32 -11.55 -4.00
C ASP A 97 -4.38 -11.04 -2.90
N GLN A 98 -3.45 -10.15 -3.25
CA GLN A 98 -2.49 -9.65 -2.28
C GLN A 98 -3.18 -8.85 -1.18
N LYS A 99 -2.97 -9.27 0.09
CA LYS A 99 -3.62 -8.69 1.27
C LYS A 99 -2.95 -7.44 1.83
N ARG A 100 -1.83 -7.03 1.24
CA ARG A 100 -1.10 -5.82 1.62
C ARG A 100 -1.23 -4.79 0.51
N PRO A 101 -1.70 -3.56 0.78
CA PRO A 101 -1.98 -2.58 -0.27
C PRO A 101 -0.77 -2.30 -1.17
N TYR A 102 0.40 -2.04 -0.58
CA TYR A 102 1.61 -1.74 -1.36
C TYR A 102 1.93 -2.87 -2.35
N HIS A 103 1.92 -4.12 -1.89
CA HIS A 103 2.16 -5.30 -2.73
C HIS A 103 1.06 -5.53 -3.76
N HIS A 104 -0.20 -5.20 -3.44
CA HIS A 104 -1.30 -5.27 -4.39
C HIS A 104 -1.03 -4.37 -5.62
N PHE A 105 -0.62 -3.12 -5.38
CA PHE A 105 -0.35 -2.17 -6.46
C PHE A 105 0.98 -2.43 -7.16
N TYR A 106 2.07 -2.53 -6.40
CA TYR A 106 3.42 -2.52 -6.94
C TYR A 106 4.00 -3.89 -7.29
N ASP A 107 3.45 -4.98 -6.74
CA ASP A 107 3.90 -6.33 -7.08
C ASP A 107 2.92 -7.07 -8.00
N GLN A 108 1.63 -6.73 -8.01
CA GLN A 108 0.64 -7.40 -8.85
C GLN A 108 0.00 -6.50 -9.90
N LEU A 109 -0.73 -5.45 -9.50
CA LEU A 109 -1.53 -4.64 -10.42
C LEU A 109 -0.69 -3.96 -11.50
N LYS A 110 0.50 -3.46 -11.17
CA LYS A 110 1.39 -2.83 -12.15
C LYS A 110 1.68 -3.73 -13.36
N TRP A 111 1.84 -5.02 -13.12
CA TRP A 111 2.11 -5.99 -14.18
C TRP A 111 0.88 -6.28 -15.03
N LEU A 112 -0.29 -6.34 -14.43
CA LEU A 112 -1.56 -6.49 -15.16
C LEU A 112 -1.80 -5.30 -16.08
N VAL A 113 -1.56 -4.09 -15.59
CA VAL A 113 -1.65 -2.85 -16.39
C VAL A 113 -0.63 -2.83 -17.52
N TRP A 114 0.55 -3.41 -17.30
CA TRP A 114 1.56 -3.52 -18.35
C TRP A 114 1.21 -4.54 -19.41
N LEU A 115 0.69 -5.71 -19.00
CA LEU A 115 0.33 -6.80 -19.92
C LEU A 115 -0.82 -6.44 -20.86
N GLU A 116 -1.64 -5.44 -20.50
CA GLU A 116 -2.82 -5.03 -21.29
C GLU A 116 -3.70 -6.23 -21.69
N THR A 117 -3.88 -7.16 -20.77
CA THR A 117 -4.53 -8.43 -21.03
C THR A 117 -6.05 -8.30 -21.16
N ASP A 118 -6.64 -9.10 -22.06
CA ASP A 118 -8.07 -9.32 -22.18
C ASP A 118 -8.61 -10.38 -21.19
N LYS A 119 -7.70 -11.11 -20.53
CA LYS A 119 -8.06 -12.16 -19.60
C LYS A 119 -8.66 -11.60 -18.32
N PRO A 120 -9.63 -12.30 -17.73
CA PRO A 120 -10.30 -11.83 -16.52
C PRO A 120 -9.34 -11.79 -15.32
N ILE A 121 -9.64 -10.87 -14.39
CA ILE A 121 -9.02 -10.85 -13.08
C ILE A 121 -9.84 -11.70 -12.11
N ILE A 122 -9.17 -12.66 -11.50
CA ILE A 122 -9.76 -13.58 -10.52
C ILE A 122 -9.43 -13.06 -9.12
N SER A 123 -10.43 -12.66 -8.35
CA SER A 123 -10.24 -12.18 -6.99
C SER A 123 -11.52 -12.25 -6.19
N ASN A 124 -11.39 -12.61 -4.90
CA ASN A 124 -12.48 -12.42 -3.92
C ASN A 124 -12.31 -11.12 -3.15
N ASN A 125 -11.06 -10.74 -2.86
CA ASN A 125 -10.71 -9.60 -2.04
C ASN A 125 -9.59 -8.82 -2.70
N SER A 126 -9.88 -7.69 -3.31
CA SER A 126 -8.87 -6.82 -3.90
C SER A 126 -9.08 -5.38 -3.48
N PHE A 127 -7.97 -4.67 -3.29
CA PHE A 127 -8.00 -3.25 -2.96
C PHE A 127 -8.44 -2.39 -4.14
N PHE A 128 -8.15 -2.84 -5.36
CA PHE A 128 -8.47 -2.09 -6.58
C PHE A 128 -8.43 -3.02 -7.80
N ILE A 129 -9.47 -2.96 -8.64
CA ILE A 129 -9.47 -3.56 -9.96
C ILE A 129 -9.94 -2.48 -10.95
N PRO A 130 -9.13 -2.14 -11.97
CA PRO A 130 -9.55 -1.22 -13.02
C PRO A 130 -10.85 -1.72 -13.70
N ARG A 131 -11.80 -0.80 -13.98
CA ARG A 131 -13.15 -1.14 -14.45
C ARG A 131 -13.17 -1.82 -15.80
N HIS A 132 -12.16 -1.60 -16.64
CA HIS A 132 -12.07 -2.24 -17.94
C HIS A 132 -11.76 -3.73 -17.90
N TYR A 133 -11.27 -4.26 -16.75
CA TYR A 133 -11.04 -5.69 -16.61
C TYR A 133 -12.31 -6.45 -16.21
N LYS A 134 -12.57 -7.56 -16.90
CA LYS A 134 -13.58 -8.53 -16.47
C LYS A 134 -13.14 -9.17 -15.16
N LYS A 135 -14.01 -9.10 -14.15
CA LYS A 135 -13.77 -9.68 -12.83
C LYS A 135 -14.50 -10.98 -12.66
N LEU A 136 -13.82 -11.99 -12.11
CA LEU A 136 -14.38 -13.26 -11.71
C LEU A 136 -14.08 -13.54 -10.23
N SER A 137 -15.07 -14.05 -9.51
CA SER A 137 -14.86 -14.57 -8.15
C SER A 137 -14.13 -15.91 -8.19
N VAL A 138 -13.35 -16.18 -7.15
CA VAL A 138 -12.70 -17.50 -6.98
C VAL A 138 -13.78 -18.56 -6.69
N THR A 139 -13.81 -19.59 -7.49
CA THR A 139 -14.71 -20.73 -7.36
C THR A 139 -13.91 -22.03 -7.30
N GLN A 140 -14.58 -23.16 -7.02
CA GLN A 140 -13.93 -24.48 -7.10
C GLN A 140 -13.36 -24.77 -8.50
N LYS A 141 -14.03 -24.27 -9.57
CA LYS A 141 -13.61 -24.50 -10.97
C LYS A 141 -12.42 -23.65 -11.38
N ASN A 142 -12.29 -22.42 -10.86
CA ASN A 142 -11.23 -21.48 -11.21
C ASN A 142 -10.27 -21.23 -10.06
N LYS A 143 -10.30 -22.08 -9.01
CA LYS A 143 -9.37 -21.95 -7.88
C LYS A 143 -7.94 -22.04 -8.40
N PRO A 144 -7.13 -20.99 -8.22
CA PRO A 144 -5.78 -20.99 -8.74
C PRO A 144 -4.97 -22.11 -8.09
N THR A 145 -4.21 -22.81 -8.90
CA THR A 145 -3.34 -23.89 -8.44
C THR A 145 -2.06 -23.36 -7.84
N PHE A 146 -1.64 -22.18 -8.26
CA PHE A 146 -0.52 -21.44 -7.70
C PHE A 146 -0.64 -19.97 -8.08
N SER A 147 0.01 -19.13 -7.30
CA SER A 147 0.17 -17.72 -7.56
C SER A 147 1.57 -17.50 -8.14
N LEU A 148 1.65 -17.12 -9.39
CA LEU A 148 2.91 -16.68 -10.00
C LEU A 148 3.07 -15.20 -9.66
N PHE A 149 4.10 -14.87 -8.88
CA PHE A 149 4.55 -13.50 -8.81
C PHE A 149 5.39 -13.20 -10.06
N PRO A 150 5.21 -12.04 -10.68
CA PRO A 150 6.01 -11.68 -11.83
C PRO A 150 7.49 -11.74 -11.46
N LEU A 151 8.25 -12.38 -12.33
CA LEU A 151 9.69 -12.46 -12.22
C LEU A 151 10.26 -11.03 -12.22
N ILE A 152 10.73 -10.55 -11.09
CA ILE A 152 11.55 -9.35 -11.08
C ILE A 152 12.93 -9.77 -11.56
N ILE A 153 13.12 -9.74 -12.86
CA ILE A 153 14.46 -9.92 -13.43
C ILE A 153 15.21 -8.62 -13.11
N GLY A 154 15.93 -8.65 -11.98
CA GLY A 154 16.69 -7.49 -11.54
C GLY A 154 17.95 -7.32 -12.38
N SER A 155 17.94 -6.39 -13.32
CA SER A 155 19.15 -5.71 -13.74
C SER A 155 18.93 -4.20 -13.58
N ASN A 156 20.02 -3.44 -13.41
CA ASN A 156 19.97 -1.98 -13.38
C ASN A 156 19.26 -1.37 -14.61
N GLN A 157 19.25 -2.09 -15.73
CA GLN A 157 18.50 -1.71 -16.93
C GLN A 157 16.98 -1.83 -16.78
N LEU A 158 16.49 -2.75 -15.93
CA LEU A 158 15.07 -2.87 -15.62
C LEU A 158 14.62 -1.80 -14.59
N GLY A 159 15.49 -1.23 -13.81
CA GLY A 159 15.16 -0.22 -12.81
C GLY A 159 14.43 0.99 -13.43
N MET A 160 14.91 1.52 -14.54
CA MET A 160 14.24 2.62 -15.25
C MET A 160 12.90 2.20 -15.85
N LYS A 161 12.80 0.99 -16.42
CA LYS A 161 11.54 0.46 -16.95
C LYS A 161 10.52 0.17 -15.86
N LEU A 162 10.97 -0.34 -14.68
CA LEU A 162 10.10 -0.56 -13.53
C LEU A 162 9.42 0.71 -13.06
N ASP A 163 10.14 1.83 -13.03
CA ASP A 163 9.55 3.12 -12.65
C ASP A 163 8.47 3.56 -13.64
N GLN A 164 8.68 3.36 -14.95
CA GLN A 164 7.67 3.65 -15.97
C GLN A 164 6.38 2.80 -15.75
N TYR A 165 6.52 1.53 -15.42
CA TYR A 165 5.36 0.66 -15.13
C TYR A 165 4.62 1.09 -13.86
N CYS A 166 5.34 1.50 -12.83
CA CYS A 166 4.74 2.07 -11.63
C CYS A 166 3.95 3.34 -11.97
N LYS A 167 4.54 4.27 -12.72
CA LYS A 167 3.88 5.51 -13.17
C LYS A 167 2.66 5.24 -14.05
N LYS A 168 2.73 4.26 -14.98
CA LYS A 168 1.58 3.84 -15.78
C LYS A 168 0.45 3.30 -14.90
N MET A 169 0.75 2.42 -13.96
CA MET A 169 -0.23 1.87 -13.01
C MET A 169 -0.84 2.98 -12.14
N GLU A 170 -0.03 3.86 -11.56
CA GLU A 170 -0.50 4.98 -10.74
C GLU A 170 -1.48 5.87 -11.52
N LYS A 171 -1.16 6.17 -12.80
CA LYS A 171 -2.03 6.93 -13.70
C LYS A 171 -3.35 6.21 -13.98
N VAL A 172 -3.31 4.89 -14.24
CA VAL A 172 -4.52 4.08 -14.46
C VAL A 172 -5.41 4.09 -13.22
N VAL A 173 -4.83 3.87 -12.04
CA VAL A 173 -5.57 3.90 -10.77
C VAL A 173 -6.22 5.26 -10.54
N TYR A 174 -5.50 6.33 -10.77
CA TYR A 174 -6.02 7.70 -10.63
C TYR A 174 -7.16 7.98 -11.61
N LEU A 175 -6.94 7.75 -12.90
CA LEU A 175 -7.93 8.04 -13.94
C LEU A 175 -9.20 7.20 -13.76
N ASP A 176 -9.05 5.91 -13.50
CA ASP A 176 -10.19 5.01 -13.30
C ASP A 176 -11.00 5.37 -12.04
N SER A 177 -10.35 5.89 -11.01
CA SER A 177 -11.04 6.37 -9.80
C SER A 177 -11.78 7.68 -10.03
N THR A 178 -11.27 8.56 -10.91
CA THR A 178 -11.81 9.90 -11.13
C THR A 178 -12.81 9.98 -12.30
N GLN A 179 -12.76 9.08 -13.28
CA GLN A 179 -13.69 9.06 -14.41
C GLN A 179 -15.16 8.90 -14.01
N GLY A 180 -15.45 8.12 -12.96
CA GLY A 180 -16.82 7.97 -12.44
C GLY A 180 -17.35 9.18 -11.67
N TRP A 181 -16.49 10.11 -11.31
CA TRP A 181 -16.85 11.34 -10.62
C TRP A 181 -17.66 12.31 -11.50
N ARG A 182 -17.54 12.22 -12.81
CA ARG A 182 -18.30 13.08 -13.75
C ARG A 182 -19.75 12.66 -13.91
N ASN A 183 -20.15 11.46 -13.54
CA ASN A 183 -21.50 10.92 -13.67
C ASN A 183 -22.28 10.93 -12.35
N ASN A 184 -22.94 11.98 -12.12
CA ASN A 184 -24.18 12.37 -11.39
C ASN A 184 -24.63 11.70 -10.07
N ILE A 185 -24.43 10.45 -9.73
CA ILE A 185 -25.07 9.83 -8.55
C ILE A 185 -24.16 9.87 -7.32
N ILE A 186 -22.88 9.65 -7.49
CA ILE A 186 -21.90 9.76 -6.38
C ILE A 186 -21.65 11.23 -6.06
N ARG A 187 -21.67 12.08 -7.07
CA ARG A 187 -21.55 13.54 -6.94
C ARG A 187 -22.63 14.17 -6.06
N SER A 188 -23.87 13.67 -6.08
CA SER A 188 -24.96 14.23 -5.27
C SER A 188 -24.78 13.95 -3.78
N ARG A 189 -24.38 12.75 -3.39
CA ARG A 189 -24.12 12.38 -1.99
C ARG A 189 -22.92 13.13 -1.40
N TRP A 190 -21.91 13.36 -2.23
CA TRP A 190 -20.69 14.09 -1.91
C TRP A 190 -20.88 15.59 -1.91
N ASN A 191 -21.59 16.13 -2.89
CA ASN A 191 -21.95 17.54 -2.88
C ASN A 191 -22.81 17.90 -1.66
N GLN A 192 -23.61 16.97 -1.13
CA GLN A 192 -24.33 17.21 0.13
C GLN A 192 -23.38 17.34 1.32
N VAL A 193 -22.41 16.42 1.47
CA VAL A 193 -21.42 16.50 2.55
C VAL A 193 -20.46 17.68 2.34
N PHE A 194 -19.95 17.87 1.14
CA PHE A 194 -19.11 19.02 0.79
C PHE A 194 -19.84 20.35 0.83
N ASN A 195 -21.10 20.41 0.42
CA ASN A 195 -21.91 21.63 0.51
C ASN A 195 -22.37 21.91 1.93
N GLN A 196 -22.57 20.90 2.77
CA GLN A 196 -22.76 21.11 4.20
C GLN A 196 -21.46 21.63 4.86
N ILE A 197 -20.32 21.08 4.53
CA ILE A 197 -19.01 21.56 4.98
C ILE A 197 -18.77 22.98 4.43
N ARG A 198 -18.97 23.22 3.11
CA ARG A 198 -18.82 24.56 2.51
C ARG A 198 -19.79 25.60 3.08
N LYS A 199 -21.04 25.24 3.35
CA LYS A 199 -22.02 26.18 3.96
C LYS A 199 -21.62 26.61 5.38
N VAL A 200 -20.92 25.72 6.12
CA VAL A 200 -20.38 26.08 7.45
C VAL A 200 -19.12 26.95 7.31
N PHE A 201 -18.35 26.76 6.24
CA PHE A 201 -17.06 27.42 6.02
C PHE A 201 -17.03 28.17 4.68
N ASP A 202 -17.98 29.07 4.45
CA ASP A 202 -18.01 29.97 3.27
C ASP A 202 -16.92 31.06 3.39
N LYS A 203 -15.71 30.64 3.76
CA LYS A 203 -14.53 31.47 3.91
C LYS A 203 -13.50 31.13 2.84
N SER A 204 -12.94 32.17 2.26
CA SER A 204 -12.00 32.09 1.13
C SER A 204 -10.67 31.40 1.45
N ASN A 205 -10.34 31.14 2.73
CA ASN A 205 -9.05 30.66 3.19
C ASN A 205 -9.17 29.39 4.05
N THR A 206 -9.63 28.28 3.44
CA THR A 206 -9.77 26.97 4.09
C THR A 206 -8.62 26.05 3.69
N LEU A 207 -7.91 25.47 4.67
CA LEU A 207 -6.92 24.43 4.45
C LEU A 207 -7.56 23.05 4.56
N THR A 208 -7.49 22.26 3.49
CA THR A 208 -7.91 20.85 3.50
C THR A 208 -6.69 19.96 3.62
N LEU A 209 -6.52 19.34 4.79
CA LEU A 209 -5.39 18.48 5.13
C LEU A 209 -5.78 17.00 5.08
N TRP A 210 -5.02 16.20 4.35
CA TRP A 210 -5.03 14.75 4.49
C TRP A 210 -4.12 14.33 5.64
N PHE A 211 -4.68 13.64 6.63
CA PHE A 211 -3.95 13.18 7.80
C PHE A 211 -3.99 11.67 7.95
N GLY A 212 -2.86 11.01 7.75
CA GLY A 212 -2.74 9.56 7.85
C GLY A 212 -2.50 9.10 9.29
N ILE A 213 -3.38 8.25 9.81
CA ILE A 213 -3.29 7.66 11.15
C ILE A 213 -3.01 6.16 11.11
N SER A 214 -2.65 5.59 12.24
CA SER A 214 -2.58 4.15 12.46
C SER A 214 -2.91 3.80 13.90
N GLY A 215 -3.90 2.92 14.10
CA GLY A 215 -4.29 2.36 15.41
C GLY A 215 -3.67 1.01 15.73
N GLN A 216 -2.87 0.41 14.83
CA GLN A 216 -2.44 -0.97 14.97
C GLN A 216 -0.94 -1.17 15.09
N LYS A 217 -0.17 -0.51 14.24
CA LYS A 217 1.28 -0.71 14.11
C LYS A 217 1.92 0.53 13.51
N ARG A 218 3.19 0.76 13.85
CA ARG A 218 3.89 1.99 13.46
C ARG A 218 3.09 3.22 13.84
N ILE A 219 2.60 3.23 15.08
CA ILE A 219 1.80 4.33 15.61
C ILE A 219 2.74 5.50 15.85
N TRP A 220 2.40 6.65 15.31
CA TRP A 220 2.93 7.91 15.76
C TRP A 220 2.24 8.29 17.07
N ILE A 221 2.98 8.34 18.17
CA ILE A 221 2.39 8.47 19.51
C ILE A 221 1.59 9.77 19.65
N GLU A 222 2.08 10.85 19.07
CA GLU A 222 1.49 12.18 19.17
C GLU A 222 0.37 12.42 18.13
N GLN A 223 -0.02 11.40 17.33
CA GLN A 223 -1.00 11.57 16.24
C GLN A 223 -2.35 12.15 16.68
N GLU A 224 -2.79 11.86 17.91
CA GLU A 224 -4.08 12.34 18.41
C GLU A 224 -4.02 13.80 18.90
N ASP A 225 -2.86 14.28 19.32
CA ASP A 225 -2.62 15.65 19.80
C ASP A 225 -2.15 16.58 18.68
N PHE A 226 -1.78 16.03 17.54
CA PHE A 226 -1.20 16.79 16.45
C PHE A 226 -2.18 17.80 15.85
N LEU A 227 -3.41 17.37 15.50
CA LEU A 227 -4.37 18.24 14.79
C LEU A 227 -4.83 19.44 15.64
N PRO A 228 -5.11 19.31 16.96
CA PRO A 228 -5.34 20.48 17.82
C PRO A 228 -4.19 21.49 17.78
N ALA A 229 -2.94 21.04 17.99
CA ALA A 229 -1.77 21.90 17.93
C ALA A 229 -1.55 22.53 16.55
N PHE A 230 -1.88 21.79 15.49
CA PHE A 230 -1.82 22.27 14.11
C PHE A 230 -2.82 23.42 13.88
N VAL A 231 -4.07 23.30 14.36
CA VAL A 231 -5.07 24.38 14.26
C VAL A 231 -4.60 25.60 15.01
N GLU A 232 -4.19 25.47 16.28
CA GLU A 232 -3.70 26.59 17.09
C GLU A 232 -2.59 27.37 16.38
N GLN A 233 -1.63 26.65 15.83
CA GLN A 233 -0.46 27.28 15.22
C GLN A 233 -0.70 27.83 13.81
N LEU A 234 -1.72 27.35 13.06
CA LEU A 234 -1.99 27.80 11.69
C LEU A 234 -3.21 28.72 11.56
N THR A 235 -3.97 28.94 12.62
CA THR A 235 -5.11 29.89 12.63
C THR A 235 -4.74 31.32 12.18
N PRO A 236 -3.50 31.85 12.35
CA PRO A 236 -3.15 33.16 11.80
C PRO A 236 -3.23 33.23 10.26
N TRP A 237 -3.06 32.09 9.56
CA TRP A 237 -3.03 32.03 8.09
C TRP A 237 -4.28 31.44 7.46
N PHE A 238 -5.06 30.64 8.21
CA PHE A 238 -6.25 29.97 7.70
C PHE A 238 -7.47 30.21 8.59
N ASP A 239 -8.57 30.58 7.97
CA ASP A 239 -9.84 30.81 8.66
C ASP A 239 -10.50 29.50 9.12
N SER A 240 -10.29 28.43 8.37
CA SER A 240 -10.89 27.12 8.67
C SER A 240 -10.06 25.94 8.19
N PHE A 241 -10.32 24.77 8.79
CA PHE A 241 -9.59 23.55 8.56
C PHE A 241 -10.54 22.38 8.28
N VAL A 242 -10.26 21.62 7.24
CA VAL A 242 -10.93 20.34 6.94
C VAL A 242 -9.89 19.23 7.01
N PHE A 243 -10.04 18.33 7.97
CA PHE A 243 -9.15 17.20 8.15
C PHE A 243 -9.74 15.93 7.56
N MET A 244 -9.16 15.41 6.50
CA MET A 244 -9.47 14.10 5.93
C MET A 244 -8.59 13.06 6.61
N VAL A 245 -9.13 12.41 7.66
CA VAL A 245 -8.38 11.46 8.48
C VAL A 245 -8.42 10.08 7.87
N ASP A 246 -7.27 9.63 7.35
CA ASP A 246 -7.08 8.36 6.66
C ASP A 246 -6.48 7.31 7.58
N GLY A 247 -7.09 6.14 7.61
CA GLY A 247 -6.64 4.94 8.29
C GLY A 247 -6.75 3.71 7.40
N PHE A 248 -7.18 2.60 7.99
CA PHE A 248 -7.32 1.33 7.29
C PHE A 248 -8.21 1.45 6.05
N THR A 249 -7.77 0.81 4.95
CA THR A 249 -8.49 0.80 3.68
C THR A 249 -9.18 -0.53 3.45
N GLU A 250 -10.47 -0.50 3.08
CA GLU A 250 -11.26 -1.68 2.78
C GLU A 250 -11.05 -2.17 1.34
N TYR A 251 -11.42 -3.43 1.07
CA TYR A 251 -11.43 -4.00 -0.28
C TYR A 251 -12.64 -3.50 -1.07
N GLU A 252 -12.50 -3.35 -2.39
CA GLU A 252 -13.62 -2.91 -3.27
C GLU A 252 -14.85 -3.83 -3.27
N ASN A 253 -14.70 -5.07 -2.83
CA ASN A 253 -15.76 -6.08 -2.86
C ASN A 253 -15.98 -6.72 -1.51
N SER A 254 -15.61 -6.08 -0.44
CA SER A 254 -15.94 -6.62 0.86
C SER A 254 -17.44 -6.45 1.09
N ASN A 255 -18.11 -7.53 1.38
CA ASN A 255 -19.45 -7.50 1.96
C ASN A 255 -19.37 -7.07 3.44
N HIS A 256 -18.53 -6.10 3.78
CA HIS A 256 -18.22 -5.68 5.15
C HIS A 256 -17.76 -6.80 6.09
N ALA A 257 -17.36 -7.96 5.56
CA ALA A 257 -16.94 -9.13 6.34
C ALA A 257 -15.73 -8.89 7.24
N ARG A 258 -14.91 -7.86 6.93
CA ARG A 258 -13.85 -7.40 7.82
C ARG A 258 -14.34 -6.53 8.97
N LEU A 259 -15.51 -5.91 8.83
CA LEU A 259 -16.12 -5.07 9.84
C LEU A 259 -16.91 -5.88 10.86
N SER A 260 -17.34 -7.10 10.52
CA SER A 260 -18.36 -7.84 11.25
C SER A 260 -17.87 -8.95 12.19
N GLY A 261 -16.57 -9.14 12.40
CA GLY A 261 -16.16 -10.42 12.98
C GLY A 261 -15.37 -10.42 14.29
N SER A 262 -14.69 -9.35 14.69
CA SER A 262 -13.98 -9.32 15.98
C SER A 262 -13.96 -7.92 16.59
N LYS A 263 -13.99 -7.86 17.92
CA LYS A 263 -13.95 -6.61 18.71
C LYS A 263 -12.65 -5.78 18.50
N ALA A 264 -11.67 -6.31 17.81
CA ALA A 264 -10.36 -5.68 17.57
C ALA A 264 -10.00 -5.70 16.08
N THR A 265 -10.92 -5.31 15.21
CA THR A 265 -10.58 -5.15 13.79
C THR A 265 -9.70 -3.91 13.60
N PRO A 266 -8.80 -3.93 12.62
CA PRO A 266 -8.02 -2.75 12.25
C PRO A 266 -8.84 -1.48 12.03
N VAL A 267 -10.03 -1.62 11.51
CA VAL A 267 -10.97 -0.51 11.28
C VAL A 267 -11.44 0.08 12.61
N ASN A 268 -11.82 -0.76 13.59
CA ASN A 268 -12.29 -0.26 14.89
C ASN A 268 -11.20 0.49 15.63
N GLN A 269 -9.96 0.00 15.61
CA GLN A 269 -8.82 0.68 16.23
C GLN A 269 -8.57 2.05 15.62
N ASP A 270 -8.63 2.17 14.30
CA ASP A 270 -8.47 3.45 13.62
C ASP A 270 -9.68 4.38 13.86
N LEU A 271 -10.90 3.84 13.98
CA LEU A 271 -12.08 4.62 14.34
C LEU A 271 -12.02 5.16 15.77
N GLU A 272 -11.42 4.43 16.72
CA GLU A 272 -11.15 4.90 18.07
C GLU A 272 -10.19 6.10 18.05
N VAL A 273 -9.14 6.04 17.25
CA VAL A 273 -8.22 7.19 17.05
C VAL A 273 -8.96 8.39 16.46
N VAL A 274 -9.80 8.17 15.44
CA VAL A 274 -10.63 9.26 14.86
C VAL A 274 -11.56 9.86 15.90
N ALA A 275 -12.19 9.06 16.74
CA ALA A 275 -13.09 9.53 17.80
C ALA A 275 -12.33 10.38 18.83
N SER A 276 -11.12 9.95 19.22
CA SER A 276 -10.25 10.72 20.10
C SER A 276 -9.84 12.07 19.49
N ILE A 277 -9.42 12.09 18.23
CA ILE A 277 -9.08 13.30 17.48
C ILE A 277 -10.30 14.25 17.44
N LYS A 278 -11.49 13.74 17.09
CA LYS A 278 -12.72 14.55 17.07
C LYS A 278 -13.01 15.18 18.43
N LYS A 279 -12.86 14.41 19.52
CA LYS A 279 -13.06 14.92 20.89
C LYS A 279 -12.08 16.04 21.23
N LYS A 280 -10.81 15.89 20.88
CA LYS A 280 -9.77 16.91 21.11
C LYS A 280 -9.96 18.17 20.26
N LEU A 281 -10.63 18.05 19.12
CA LEU A 281 -10.95 19.19 18.23
C LEU A 281 -12.26 19.91 18.59
N LEU A 282 -13.06 19.44 19.54
CA LEU A 282 -14.31 20.11 19.95
C LEU A 282 -14.16 21.59 20.31
N PRO A 283 -13.04 22.05 20.94
CA PRO A 283 -12.86 23.47 21.24
C PRO A 283 -12.67 24.36 19.99
N PHE A 284 -12.36 23.80 18.84
CA PHE A 284 -12.03 24.52 17.61
C PHE A 284 -13.23 24.54 16.66
N SER A 285 -14.06 25.59 16.74
CA SER A 285 -15.27 25.74 15.90
C SER A 285 -14.95 25.87 14.39
N ASN A 286 -13.72 26.23 14.05
CA ASN A 286 -13.24 26.38 12.68
C ASN A 286 -12.57 25.11 12.11
N ALA A 287 -12.61 23.98 12.82
CA ALA A 287 -12.03 22.70 12.38
C ALA A 287 -13.12 21.63 12.22
N SER A 288 -12.99 20.83 11.17
CA SER A 288 -13.89 19.70 10.91
C SER A 288 -13.12 18.44 10.51
N VAL A 289 -13.68 17.25 10.84
CA VAL A 289 -13.05 15.95 10.59
C VAL A 289 -13.95 15.09 9.73
N VAL A 290 -13.43 14.69 8.58
CA VAL A 290 -14.00 13.67 7.67
C VAL A 290 -13.20 12.39 7.84
N SER A 291 -13.82 11.32 8.36
CA SER A 291 -13.17 10.02 8.47
C SER A 291 -13.18 9.29 7.14
N LEU A 292 -12.01 8.82 6.72
CA LEU A 292 -11.82 7.96 5.55
C LEU A 292 -11.50 6.51 5.94
N VAL A 293 -11.57 6.20 7.22
CA VAL A 293 -11.35 4.84 7.73
C VAL A 293 -12.42 3.89 7.17
N GLY A 294 -12.00 2.77 6.62
CA GLY A 294 -12.89 1.79 5.99
C GLY A 294 -13.34 2.14 4.56
N HIS A 295 -12.93 3.29 4.02
CA HIS A 295 -13.17 3.61 2.62
C HIS A 295 -12.25 2.80 1.69
N THR A 296 -12.72 2.52 0.47
CA THR A 296 -11.92 1.91 -0.59
C THR A 296 -10.89 2.89 -1.15
N TYR A 297 -9.86 2.38 -1.85
CA TYR A 297 -8.90 3.27 -2.52
C TYR A 297 -9.57 4.20 -3.53
N ARG A 298 -10.59 3.73 -4.22
CA ARG A 298 -11.34 4.52 -5.19
C ARG A 298 -12.03 5.73 -4.55
N GLU A 299 -12.73 5.51 -3.45
CA GLU A 299 -13.38 6.58 -2.69
C GLU A 299 -12.33 7.55 -2.11
N LYS A 300 -11.27 7.03 -1.52
CA LYS A 300 -10.18 7.84 -0.97
C LYS A 300 -9.51 8.72 -2.01
N ILE A 301 -9.29 8.22 -3.25
CA ILE A 301 -8.75 9.02 -4.36
C ILE A 301 -9.71 10.15 -4.75
N GLN A 302 -11.02 9.88 -4.73
CA GLN A 302 -12.03 10.89 -5.00
C GLN A 302 -11.99 12.01 -3.95
N HIS A 303 -11.95 11.67 -2.67
CA HIS A 303 -11.78 12.65 -1.58
C HIS A 303 -10.51 13.46 -1.69
N CYS A 304 -9.42 12.80 -2.05
CA CYS A 304 -8.11 13.43 -2.13
C CYS A 304 -8.03 14.52 -3.21
N GLN A 305 -9.02 14.61 -4.13
CA GLN A 305 -9.06 15.72 -5.10
C GLN A 305 -9.15 17.09 -4.41
N ALA A 306 -9.87 17.17 -3.28
CA ALA A 306 -10.05 18.41 -2.54
C ALA A 306 -8.93 18.73 -1.53
N VAL A 307 -7.94 17.85 -1.41
CA VAL A 307 -6.82 18.02 -0.46
C VAL A 307 -5.80 19.02 -1.01
N ASP A 308 -5.38 19.96 -0.17
CA ASP A 308 -4.32 20.91 -0.47
C ASP A 308 -2.94 20.37 -0.08
N PHE A 309 -2.85 19.72 1.09
CA PHE A 309 -1.62 19.26 1.68
C PHE A 309 -1.82 17.93 2.41
N PHE A 310 -0.78 17.11 2.53
CA PHE A 310 -0.87 15.87 3.28
C PHE A 310 0.23 15.71 4.33
N ILE A 311 -0.12 15.01 5.41
CA ILE A 311 0.82 14.49 6.41
C ILE A 311 0.45 13.01 6.59
N ALA A 312 1.36 12.10 6.25
CA ALA A 312 1.04 10.69 6.23
C ALA A 312 2.23 9.79 6.57
N ASN A 313 1.91 8.60 7.08
CA ASN A 313 2.91 7.57 7.34
C ASN A 313 3.53 7.06 6.02
N ALA A 314 4.85 6.97 5.95
CA ALA A 314 5.57 6.33 4.86
C ALA A 314 5.23 4.83 4.82
N GLY A 315 4.86 4.33 3.65
CA GLY A 315 4.34 2.98 3.44
C GLY A 315 2.99 3.03 2.71
N ALA A 316 2.01 2.27 3.17
CA ALA A 316 0.68 2.24 2.52
C ALA A 316 -0.08 3.57 2.68
N GLY A 317 0.12 4.32 3.76
CA GLY A 317 -0.55 5.60 4.00
C GLY A 317 -0.22 6.68 2.96
N GLN A 318 0.94 6.62 2.32
CA GLN A 318 1.31 7.57 1.26
C GLN A 318 0.64 7.29 -0.10
N LEU A 319 0.03 6.10 -0.29
CA LEU A 319 -0.41 5.67 -1.62
C LEU A 319 -1.38 6.65 -2.25
N VAL A 320 -2.40 7.04 -1.53
CA VAL A 320 -3.43 7.95 -2.06
C VAL A 320 -2.89 9.36 -2.26
N PRO A 321 -2.47 10.08 -1.20
CA PRO A 321 -2.12 11.49 -1.37
C PRO A 321 -0.88 11.69 -2.22
N HIS A 322 0.18 10.91 -1.99
CA HIS A 322 1.45 11.10 -2.68
C HIS A 322 1.52 10.37 -4.02
N ARG A 323 1.25 9.04 -4.04
CA ARG A 323 1.51 8.23 -5.23
C ARG A 323 0.45 8.40 -6.31
N PHE A 324 -0.83 8.38 -5.94
CA PHE A 324 -1.91 8.47 -6.93
C PHE A 324 -2.31 9.92 -7.22
N CYS A 325 -2.50 10.74 -6.19
CA CYS A 325 -3.01 12.10 -6.35
C CYS A 325 -1.92 13.18 -6.48
N LYS A 326 -0.63 12.84 -6.28
CA LYS A 326 0.52 13.75 -6.43
C LYS A 326 0.41 15.04 -5.62
N LYS A 327 -0.19 14.97 -4.43
CA LYS A 327 -0.33 16.13 -3.55
C LYS A 327 1.01 16.47 -2.89
N PRO A 328 1.26 17.76 -2.55
CA PRO A 328 2.39 18.15 -1.73
C PRO A 328 2.18 17.71 -0.28
N GLY A 329 3.25 17.44 0.45
CA GLY A 329 3.11 17.06 1.84
C GLY A 329 4.33 16.47 2.52
N ILE A 330 4.09 15.95 3.73
CA ILE A 330 5.10 15.40 4.62
C ILE A 330 4.87 13.91 4.82
N LEU A 331 5.94 13.14 4.69
CA LEU A 331 5.98 11.75 5.09
C LEU A 331 6.76 11.60 6.39
N HIS A 332 6.24 10.77 7.28
CA HIS A 332 6.89 10.41 8.52
C HIS A 332 6.79 8.90 8.76
N SER A 333 7.69 8.33 9.57
CA SER A 333 7.65 6.93 10.00
C SER A 333 8.64 6.71 11.12
N ASN A 334 8.78 5.45 11.59
CA ASN A 334 9.88 5.06 12.46
C ASN A 334 11.24 5.19 11.73
N GLU A 335 12.34 5.17 12.45
CA GLU A 335 13.69 5.38 11.93
C GLU A 335 14.02 4.49 10.74
N LYS A 336 13.63 3.21 10.79
CA LYS A 336 13.89 2.25 9.72
C LYS A 336 13.14 2.54 8.41
N HIS A 337 11.98 3.18 8.48
CA HIS A 337 11.15 3.52 7.32
C HIS A 337 11.37 4.95 6.83
N CYS A 338 11.89 5.86 7.65
CA CYS A 338 12.25 7.22 7.20
C CYS A 338 13.37 7.23 6.15
N VAL A 339 14.12 6.14 6.05
CA VAL A 339 15.14 5.93 5.00
C VAL A 339 14.59 5.16 3.78
N PHE A 340 13.29 4.89 3.73
CA PHE A 340 12.68 4.14 2.64
C PHE A 340 12.87 4.91 1.31
N PRO A 341 13.63 4.36 0.35
CA PRO A 341 13.94 5.06 -0.90
C PRO A 341 12.70 5.04 -1.80
N THR A 342 11.85 5.97 -1.60
CA THR A 342 10.57 6.03 -2.33
C THR A 342 10.69 6.71 -3.67
N GLY A 343 11.91 6.95 -4.17
CA GLY A 343 12.12 7.74 -5.37
C GLY A 343 11.59 9.17 -5.22
N ILE A 344 11.55 9.65 -3.97
CA ILE A 344 11.04 10.97 -3.63
C ILE A 344 12.18 11.99 -3.76
N ASN A 345 12.71 12.14 -4.94
CA ASN A 345 13.42 13.37 -5.33
C ASN A 345 12.39 14.38 -5.86
N ASN A 346 11.29 14.55 -5.11
CA ASN A 346 10.24 15.46 -5.47
C ASN A 346 10.30 16.67 -4.53
N THR A 347 10.44 17.86 -5.08
CA THR A 347 10.45 19.11 -4.33
C THR A 347 9.16 19.37 -3.56
N THR A 348 8.07 18.68 -3.92
CA THR A 348 6.75 18.86 -3.31
C THR A 348 6.48 17.93 -2.11
N VAL A 349 7.34 16.94 -1.85
CA VAL A 349 7.17 16.01 -0.72
C VAL A 349 8.46 15.92 0.07
N LYS A 350 8.38 16.16 1.38
CA LYS A 350 9.49 16.03 2.32
C LYS A 350 9.28 14.84 3.25
N ILE A 351 10.36 14.23 3.68
CA ILE A 351 10.35 13.18 4.70
C ILE A 351 10.97 13.74 5.96
N VAL A 352 10.36 13.47 7.12
CA VAL A 352 10.95 13.82 8.42
C VAL A 352 12.32 13.14 8.54
N ASP A 353 13.34 13.90 8.92
CA ASP A 353 14.68 13.35 9.12
C ASP A 353 14.67 12.30 10.23
N LYS A 354 15.30 11.16 9.99
CA LYS A 354 15.36 10.04 10.93
C LYS A 354 15.97 10.41 12.27
N SER A 355 16.87 11.40 12.32
CA SER A 355 17.47 11.89 13.57
C SER A 355 16.49 12.58 14.50
N LEU A 356 15.33 13.01 13.98
CA LEU A 356 14.24 13.64 14.72
C LEU A 356 13.18 12.63 15.15
N VAL A 357 13.35 11.36 14.82
CA VAL A 357 12.44 10.26 15.14
C VAL A 357 12.99 9.45 16.28
N LYS A 358 12.15 9.08 17.24
CA LYS A 358 12.49 8.19 18.33
C LYS A 358 11.64 6.92 18.26
N ASP A 359 12.26 5.79 17.97
CA ASP A 359 11.58 4.50 18.01
C ASP A 359 11.23 4.10 19.45
N VAL A 360 9.95 3.81 19.72
CA VAL A 360 9.44 3.48 21.07
C VAL A 360 9.03 2.02 21.21
N GLY A 361 9.20 1.21 20.19
CA GLY A 361 8.91 -0.21 20.21
C GLY A 361 7.50 -0.56 19.74
N ASN A 362 7.10 -1.79 20.00
CA ASN A 362 5.76 -2.26 19.68
C ASN A 362 4.85 -2.08 20.89
N LEU A 363 3.84 -1.23 20.76
CA LEU A 363 2.90 -0.93 21.86
C LEU A 363 2.04 -2.13 22.25
N PHE A 364 1.85 -3.11 21.36
CA PHE A 364 1.05 -4.32 21.62
C PHE A 364 1.88 -5.53 22.05
N ALA A 365 3.17 -5.56 21.70
CA ALA A 365 4.11 -6.62 22.08
C ALA A 365 5.16 -6.06 23.07
N LYS A 366 4.68 -5.64 24.23
CA LYS A 366 5.52 -5.09 25.31
C LYS A 366 6.66 -6.03 25.67
N GLY A 367 7.86 -5.49 25.85
CA GLY A 367 9.04 -6.24 26.25
C GLY A 367 9.88 -6.84 25.09
N THR A 368 9.41 -6.80 23.85
CA THR A 368 10.23 -7.21 22.70
C THR A 368 11.24 -6.11 22.33
N PRO A 369 12.56 -6.37 22.35
CA PRO A 369 13.55 -5.39 21.95
C PRO A 369 13.37 -4.91 20.51
N ASN A 370 13.54 -3.61 20.24
CA ASN A 370 13.36 -3.02 18.89
C ASN A 370 14.21 -3.69 17.82
N LYS A 371 15.41 -4.16 18.16
CA LYS A 371 16.31 -4.88 17.24
C LYS A 371 15.71 -6.17 16.68
N ASN A 372 14.80 -6.80 17.43
CA ASN A 372 14.13 -8.04 17.05
C ASN A 372 12.79 -7.80 16.35
N LEU A 373 12.34 -6.54 16.27
CA LEU A 373 11.10 -6.16 15.61
C LEU A 373 11.36 -5.80 14.15
N GLY A 374 10.50 -6.28 13.26
CA GLY A 374 10.45 -5.78 11.89
C GLY A 374 10.03 -4.30 11.88
N ALA A 375 10.61 -3.51 10.98
CA ALA A 375 10.30 -2.08 10.83
C ALA A 375 8.78 -1.79 10.71
N GLY A 376 7.99 -2.74 10.22
CA GLY A 376 6.54 -2.63 10.13
C GLY A 376 5.78 -2.67 11.46
N LEU A 377 6.45 -2.94 12.59
CA LEU A 377 5.82 -3.12 13.91
C LEU A 377 6.26 -2.08 14.93
N ILE A 378 7.27 -1.26 14.63
CA ILE A 378 7.85 -0.30 15.56
C ILE A 378 7.05 1.00 15.52
N SER A 379 6.45 1.38 16.64
CA SER A 379 5.84 2.68 16.88
C SER A 379 6.92 3.72 17.23
N TYR A 380 6.62 4.98 17.06
CA TYR A 380 7.61 6.05 17.15
C TYR A 380 7.00 7.36 17.65
N SER A 381 7.87 8.23 18.14
CA SER A 381 7.58 9.58 18.57
C SER A 381 8.29 10.57 17.65
N ILE A 382 7.59 11.61 17.27
CA ILE A 382 8.09 12.81 16.61
C ILE A 382 7.36 13.98 17.25
N LYS A 383 8.11 14.95 17.77
CA LYS A 383 7.50 16.15 18.36
C LYS A 383 6.61 16.84 17.33
N THR A 384 5.40 17.20 17.73
CA THR A 384 4.40 17.84 16.86
C THR A 384 4.93 19.10 16.19
N GLU A 385 5.69 19.92 16.94
CA GLU A 385 6.28 21.18 16.45
C GLU A 385 7.20 20.98 15.25
N ILE A 386 7.93 19.85 15.19
CA ILE A 386 8.80 19.54 14.05
C ILE A 386 7.98 19.42 12.77
N VAL A 387 6.90 18.65 12.82
CA VAL A 387 6.04 18.40 11.65
C VAL A 387 5.26 19.67 11.28
N ILE A 388 4.82 20.45 12.27
CA ILE A 388 4.13 21.71 12.04
C ILE A 388 5.08 22.74 11.39
N ASN A 389 6.30 22.87 11.87
CA ASN A 389 7.29 23.79 11.28
C ASN A 389 7.66 23.38 9.84
N MET A 390 7.78 22.07 9.56
CA MET A 390 7.95 21.59 8.20
C MET A 390 6.75 21.94 7.31
N ALA A 391 5.53 21.85 7.84
CA ALA A 391 4.31 22.20 7.10
C ALA A 391 4.27 23.71 6.81
N LYS A 392 4.58 24.58 7.78
CA LYS A 392 4.68 26.02 7.60
C LYS A 392 5.66 26.38 6.48
N GLN A 393 6.86 25.81 6.51
CA GLN A 393 7.87 26.01 5.47
C GLN A 393 7.40 25.56 4.08
N MET A 394 6.72 24.41 3.99
CA MET A 394 6.25 23.89 2.70
C MET A 394 5.04 24.63 2.15
N LEU A 395 4.23 25.21 3.02
CA LEU A 395 3.10 26.07 2.68
C LEU A 395 3.52 27.54 2.48
N ASN A 396 4.82 27.85 2.59
CA ASN A 396 5.38 29.21 2.51
C ASN A 396 4.73 30.19 3.49
N LEU A 397 4.43 29.71 4.70
CA LEU A 397 3.88 30.51 5.79
C LEU A 397 5.04 31.12 6.61
N ASP A 398 5.78 32.04 6.04
CA ASP A 398 6.86 32.72 6.75
C ASP A 398 6.28 33.75 7.75
N ASP A 399 6.99 33.97 8.84
CA ASP A 399 6.58 34.86 9.95
C ASP A 399 6.38 36.36 9.55
N GLN A 400 6.53 36.70 8.27
CA GLN A 400 6.48 38.09 7.78
C GLN A 400 5.09 38.58 7.38
N ALA A 401 4.02 37.85 7.52
CA ALA A 401 2.69 38.25 7.04
C ALA A 401 1.61 38.33 8.11
N ILE A 402 1.95 38.74 9.32
CA ILE A 402 0.93 39.30 10.23
C ILE A 402 0.82 40.80 9.92
N LEU A 403 0.25 41.13 8.76
CA LEU A 403 -0.26 42.51 8.57
C LEU A 403 -1.44 42.70 9.53
N PRO A 404 -1.43 43.72 10.38
CA PRO A 404 -2.57 43.99 11.24
C PRO A 404 -3.79 44.26 10.37
N VAL A 405 -4.82 43.42 10.51
CA VAL A 405 -6.14 43.72 9.96
C VAL A 405 -6.59 45.03 10.65
N ASN A 406 -6.48 46.14 9.93
CA ASN A 406 -7.09 47.39 10.33
C ASN A 406 -8.59 47.12 10.53
N LYS A 407 -9.03 47.32 11.79
CA LYS A 407 -10.43 47.29 12.18
C LYS A 407 -11.19 48.44 11.57
#